data_7bb59df7d8d9eb8282b9951dae6447af
#
_entry.id   7bb59df7d8d9eb8282b9951dae6447af
#
_cell.length_a   1.000
_cell.length_b   1.000
_cell.length_c   1.000
_cell.angle_alpha   90.00
_cell.angle_beta   90.00
_cell.angle_gamma   90.00
#
_symmetry.space_group_name_H-M   'P 1'
#
loop_
_entity.id
_entity.type
_entity.pdbx_description
1 polymer ?
#
loop_
_entity_poly.entity_id
_entity_poly.type
_entity_poly.pdbx_seq_one_letter_code
_entity_poly.pdbx_strand_id
1 'polypeptide(L)'
;MVRLLTIPHRRAHGMCPVNGIRDLVHWRSGRDWSNEFLWGLGQGGGFAYLRFKSADPPRQVYWGIAGPRQHSYLAELLGAEYTAIENRTFKFSWKKAREAVDAGKPPVLGPLDMFYLHFYEGIYHERHIPIHYELLVGYEDKKAYVHDTDKSGVQEIPLDELQLAWDVNVPG
;
A
#
# COMPACT_ATOMS: atom_id res chain seq x y z
N MET A 1 -2.27 -1.98 24.56
CA MET A 1 -1.77 -3.37 24.33
C MET A 1 -1.28 -3.42 22.89
N VAL A 2 -0.07 -3.90 22.66
CA VAL A 2 0.50 -4.04 21.31
C VAL A 2 -0.11 -5.27 20.64
N ARG A 3 -0.61 -5.09 19.41
CA ARG A 3 -1.01 -6.17 18.50
C ARG A 3 -0.05 -6.19 17.33
N LEU A 4 0.69 -7.26 17.13
CA LEU A 4 1.66 -7.39 16.04
C LEU A 4 1.60 -8.81 15.47
N LEU A 5 1.46 -8.91 14.15
CA LEU A 5 1.48 -10.17 13.40
C LEU A 5 2.92 -10.47 12.97
N THR A 6 3.31 -11.73 13.10
CA THR A 6 4.62 -12.19 12.58
C THR A 6 4.44 -12.61 11.14
N ILE A 7 4.78 -11.71 10.23
CA ILE A 7 4.68 -11.91 8.78
C ILE A 7 6.09 -11.85 8.19
N PRO A 8 6.49 -12.80 7.33
CA PRO A 8 7.78 -12.72 6.64
C PRO A 8 7.89 -11.42 5.83
N HIS A 9 9.01 -10.75 5.95
CA HIS A 9 9.27 -9.51 5.24
C HIS A 9 10.72 -9.45 4.77
N ARG A 10 10.93 -8.88 3.61
CA ARG A 10 12.26 -8.51 3.11
C ARG A 10 12.19 -7.19 2.35
N ARG A 11 13.23 -6.41 2.51
CA ARG A 11 13.42 -5.20 1.73
C ARG A 11 13.42 -5.51 0.23
N ALA A 12 12.79 -4.64 -0.54
CA ALA A 12 12.85 -4.61 -2.00
C ALA A 12 13.10 -3.17 -2.46
N HIS A 13 13.35 -2.97 -3.74
CA HIS A 13 13.53 -1.64 -4.30
C HIS A 13 12.37 -1.32 -5.23
N GLY A 14 11.55 -0.35 -4.84
CA GLY A 14 10.39 0.06 -5.61
C GLY A 14 9.23 -0.94 -5.63
N MET A 15 8.22 -0.65 -6.44
CA MET A 15 7.00 -1.46 -6.61
C MET A 15 6.21 -1.61 -5.30
N CYS A 16 6.11 -0.55 -4.52
CA CYS A 16 5.37 -0.54 -3.24
C CYS A 16 3.92 -1.06 -3.34
N PRO A 17 3.16 -0.90 -4.44
CA PRO A 17 1.80 -1.44 -4.52
C PRO A 17 1.71 -2.96 -4.35
N VAL A 18 2.77 -3.71 -4.67
CA VAL A 18 2.75 -5.17 -4.61
C VAL A 18 3.57 -5.76 -3.45
N ASN A 19 4.37 -4.95 -2.77
CA ASN A 19 5.23 -5.43 -1.68
C ASN A 19 4.44 -6.08 -0.55
N GLY A 20 3.39 -5.43 -0.07
CA GLY A 20 2.52 -6.00 0.96
C GLY A 20 1.82 -7.28 0.50
N ILE A 21 1.43 -7.37 -0.77
CA ILE A 21 0.84 -8.59 -1.35
C ILE A 21 1.87 -9.71 -1.38
N ARG A 22 3.13 -9.44 -1.73
CA ARG A 22 4.22 -10.41 -1.68
C ARG A 22 4.38 -11.00 -0.27
N ASP A 23 4.42 -10.16 0.75
CA ASP A 23 4.54 -10.61 2.13
C ASP A 23 3.35 -11.48 2.55
N LEU A 24 2.14 -11.12 2.14
CA LEU A 24 0.92 -11.91 2.38
C LEU A 24 0.97 -13.27 1.65
N VAL A 25 1.41 -13.31 0.41
CA VAL A 25 1.57 -14.56 -0.35
C VAL A 25 2.58 -15.46 0.34
N HIS A 26 3.75 -14.92 0.72
CA HIS A 26 4.76 -15.68 1.44
C HIS A 26 4.20 -16.22 2.76
N TRP A 27 3.54 -15.38 3.54
CA TRP A 27 2.96 -15.77 4.84
C TRP A 27 1.90 -16.87 4.73
N ARG A 28 1.06 -16.81 3.68
CA ARG A 28 -0.08 -17.73 3.54
C ARG A 28 0.26 -19.03 2.81
N SER A 29 1.17 -18.98 1.86
CA SER A 29 1.46 -20.10 0.96
C SER A 29 2.87 -20.66 1.09
N GLY A 30 3.77 -19.99 1.81
CA GLY A 30 5.21 -20.28 1.86
C GLY A 30 5.96 -19.95 0.56
N ARG A 31 5.28 -19.38 -0.45
CA ARG A 31 5.91 -19.03 -1.74
C ARG A 31 6.53 -17.64 -1.66
N ASP A 32 7.83 -17.56 -1.74
CA ASP A 32 8.57 -16.29 -1.74
C ASP A 32 8.78 -15.79 -3.18
N TRP A 33 7.75 -15.17 -3.76
CA TRP A 33 7.85 -14.53 -5.06
C TRP A 33 8.52 -13.16 -4.97
N SER A 34 9.07 -12.67 -6.10
CA SER A 34 9.64 -11.33 -6.14
C SER A 34 8.57 -10.25 -6.40
N ASN A 35 8.90 -9.00 -6.05
CA ASN A 35 8.04 -7.86 -6.37
C ASN A 35 7.87 -7.70 -7.88
N GLU A 36 8.95 -7.94 -8.66
CA GLU A 36 8.94 -7.86 -10.12
C GLU A 36 8.00 -8.88 -10.73
N PHE A 37 7.98 -10.11 -10.20
CA PHE A 37 7.05 -11.14 -10.66
C PHE A 37 5.60 -10.74 -10.38
N LEU A 38 5.28 -10.32 -9.17
CA LEU A 38 3.92 -9.88 -8.82
C LEU A 38 3.52 -8.61 -9.57
N TRP A 39 4.46 -7.68 -9.78
CA TRP A 39 4.22 -6.49 -10.59
C TRP A 39 3.85 -6.84 -12.02
N GLY A 40 4.61 -7.73 -12.66
CA GLY A 40 4.32 -8.23 -14.01
C GLY A 40 2.99 -8.98 -14.08
N LEU A 41 2.75 -9.89 -13.13
CA LEU A 41 1.51 -10.66 -13.03
C LEU A 41 0.28 -9.74 -12.83
N GLY A 42 0.44 -8.68 -12.03
CA GLY A 42 -0.58 -7.67 -11.76
C GLY A 42 -0.72 -6.58 -12.85
N GLN A 43 -0.18 -6.80 -14.04
CA GLN A 43 -0.21 -5.85 -15.16
C GLN A 43 0.51 -4.51 -14.90
N GLY A 44 1.44 -4.47 -13.95
CA GLY A 44 2.20 -3.25 -13.63
C GLY A 44 3.08 -2.75 -14.78
N GLY A 45 3.51 -3.64 -15.68
CA GLY A 45 4.27 -3.31 -16.90
C GLY A 45 3.42 -2.89 -18.10
N GLY A 46 2.09 -2.81 -17.94
CA GLY A 46 1.19 -2.37 -19.02
C GLY A 46 1.29 -0.86 -19.29
N PHE A 47 0.65 -0.42 -20.34
CA PHE A 47 0.42 1.00 -20.58
C PHE A 47 -0.99 1.25 -21.11
N ALA A 48 -1.52 2.45 -20.89
CA ALA A 48 -2.77 2.90 -21.46
C ALA A 48 -2.56 4.20 -22.24
N TYR A 49 -3.06 4.25 -23.46
CA TYR A 49 -3.16 5.48 -24.22
C TYR A 49 -4.58 6.01 -24.11
N LEU A 50 -4.73 7.17 -23.52
CA LEU A 50 -6.02 7.77 -23.23
C LEU A 50 -6.17 9.11 -23.92
N ARG A 51 -7.41 9.43 -24.33
CA ARG A 51 -7.78 10.73 -24.86
C ARG A 51 -8.86 11.37 -23.98
N PHE A 52 -8.51 12.47 -23.37
CA PHE A 52 -9.44 13.26 -22.56
C PHE A 52 -9.88 14.50 -23.35
N LYS A 53 -11.18 14.78 -23.37
CA LYS A 53 -11.72 15.95 -24.07
C LYS A 53 -11.32 17.27 -23.41
N SER A 54 -11.11 17.26 -22.11
CA SER A 54 -10.87 18.44 -21.26
C SER A 54 -9.45 18.56 -20.71
N ALA A 55 -8.53 17.66 -21.10
CA ALA A 55 -7.14 17.73 -20.63
C ALA A 55 -6.22 18.44 -21.63
N ASP A 56 -5.17 19.08 -21.12
CA ASP A 56 -4.09 19.65 -21.91
C ASP A 56 -2.75 19.05 -21.42
N PRO A 57 -2.03 18.26 -22.24
CA PRO A 57 -2.39 17.78 -23.56
C PRO A 57 -3.57 16.78 -23.54
N PRO A 58 -4.42 16.73 -24.57
CA PRO A 58 -5.60 15.89 -24.60
C PRO A 58 -5.29 14.40 -24.79
N ARG A 59 -4.06 14.07 -25.16
CA ARG A 59 -3.57 12.71 -25.37
C ARG A 59 -2.50 12.40 -24.33
N GLN A 60 -2.71 11.36 -23.54
CA GLN A 60 -1.82 11.00 -22.46
C GLN A 60 -1.52 9.51 -22.49
N VAL A 61 -0.30 9.15 -22.09
CA VAL A 61 0.12 7.78 -21.91
C VAL A 61 0.37 7.56 -20.43
N TYR A 62 -0.27 6.54 -19.88
CA TYR A 62 -0.07 6.09 -18.51
C TYR A 62 0.66 4.76 -18.50
N TRP A 63 1.58 4.61 -17.57
CA TRP A 63 2.37 3.40 -17.39
C TRP A 63 1.77 2.57 -16.28
N GLY A 64 1.52 1.30 -16.56
CA GLY A 64 1.12 0.33 -15.59
C GLY A 64 -0.28 0.51 -15.04
N ILE A 65 -0.62 -0.43 -14.19
CA ILE A 65 -1.80 -0.39 -13.34
C ILE A 65 -1.29 -0.51 -11.92
N ALA A 66 -1.69 0.37 -11.03
CA ALA A 66 -1.28 0.34 -9.63
C ALA A 66 -2.50 0.51 -8.70
N GLY A 67 -2.29 0.25 -7.42
CA GLY A 67 -3.31 0.43 -6.40
C GLY A 67 -4.48 -0.55 -6.49
N PRO A 68 -5.72 -0.13 -6.13
CA PRO A 68 -6.85 -1.02 -5.96
C PRO A 68 -7.16 -1.92 -7.14
N ARG A 69 -7.03 -1.40 -8.36
CA ARG A 69 -7.26 -2.18 -9.58
C ARG A 69 -6.23 -3.30 -9.77
N GLN A 70 -4.96 -3.02 -9.52
CA GLN A 70 -3.89 -4.03 -9.55
C GLN A 70 -4.11 -5.08 -8.46
N HIS A 71 -4.46 -4.63 -7.26
CA HIS A 71 -4.71 -5.51 -6.12
C HIS A 71 -5.90 -6.44 -6.37
N SER A 72 -7.00 -5.92 -6.91
CA SER A 72 -8.18 -6.72 -7.29
C SER A 72 -7.83 -7.80 -8.32
N TYR A 73 -7.09 -7.43 -9.36
CA TYR A 73 -6.67 -8.37 -10.39
C TYR A 73 -5.71 -9.44 -9.86
N LEU A 74 -4.74 -9.04 -9.04
CA LEU A 74 -3.85 -10.00 -8.38
C LEU A 74 -4.61 -10.95 -7.46
N ALA A 75 -5.58 -10.46 -6.69
CA ALA A 75 -6.38 -11.30 -5.81
C ALA A 75 -7.16 -12.37 -6.61
N GLU A 76 -7.77 -12.00 -7.73
CA GLU A 76 -8.43 -12.95 -8.65
C GLU A 76 -7.47 -14.04 -9.12
N LEU A 77 -6.29 -13.66 -9.64
CA LEU A 77 -5.28 -14.61 -10.12
C LEU A 77 -4.74 -15.53 -9.01
N LEU A 78 -4.68 -15.04 -7.79
CA LEU A 78 -4.19 -15.75 -6.62
C LEU A 78 -5.27 -16.59 -5.93
N GLY A 79 -6.51 -16.52 -6.39
CA GLY A 79 -7.66 -17.17 -5.75
C GLY A 79 -7.98 -16.61 -4.37
N ALA A 80 -7.72 -15.33 -4.14
CA ALA A 80 -7.94 -14.62 -2.89
C ALA A 80 -9.14 -13.68 -2.97
N GLU A 81 -9.81 -13.47 -1.83
CA GLU A 81 -10.84 -12.44 -1.72
C GLU A 81 -10.21 -11.05 -1.67
N TYR A 82 -10.81 -10.10 -2.36
CA TYR A 82 -10.41 -8.70 -2.34
C TYR A 82 -11.55 -7.82 -1.83
N THR A 83 -11.21 -6.91 -0.93
CA THR A 83 -12.12 -5.87 -0.44
C THR A 83 -11.37 -4.55 -0.35
N ALA A 84 -11.87 -3.51 -1.02
CA ALA A 84 -11.38 -2.14 -0.88
C ALA A 84 -12.32 -1.31 0.01
N ILE A 85 -11.74 -0.41 0.80
CA ILE A 85 -12.45 0.58 1.60
C ILE A 85 -11.92 1.94 1.17
N GLU A 86 -12.72 2.67 0.42
CA GLU A 86 -12.34 3.95 -0.17
C GLU A 86 -13.36 5.04 0.21
N ASN A 87 -12.94 6.30 0.12
CA ASN A 87 -13.81 7.47 0.36
C ASN A 87 -14.49 7.45 1.74
N ARG A 88 -13.75 7.08 2.77
CA ARG A 88 -14.21 7.04 4.17
C ARG A 88 -13.32 7.93 5.05
N THR A 89 -13.86 8.33 6.20
CA THR A 89 -13.07 9.08 7.19
C THR A 89 -11.94 8.21 7.74
N PHE A 90 -10.82 8.83 8.12
CA PHE A 90 -9.71 8.13 8.77
C PHE A 90 -10.18 7.27 9.96
N LYS A 91 -11.01 7.82 10.83
CA LYS A 91 -11.55 7.09 11.99
C LYS A 91 -12.26 5.79 11.60
N PHE A 92 -13.06 5.81 10.52
CA PHE A 92 -13.73 4.60 10.01
C PHE A 92 -12.72 3.62 9.41
N SER A 93 -11.85 4.10 8.52
CA SER A 93 -10.85 3.27 7.83
C SER A 93 -9.87 2.64 8.82
N TRP A 94 -9.39 3.42 9.79
CA TRP A 94 -8.51 2.93 10.86
C TRP A 94 -9.18 1.85 11.73
N LYS A 95 -10.45 2.05 12.11
CA LYS A 95 -11.21 1.02 12.83
C LYS A 95 -11.25 -0.28 12.02
N LYS A 96 -11.56 -0.21 10.72
CA LYS A 96 -11.63 -1.38 9.83
C LYS A 96 -10.28 -2.06 9.63
N ALA A 97 -9.21 -1.27 9.51
CA ALA A 97 -7.86 -1.78 9.40
C ALA A 97 -7.44 -2.58 10.65
N ARG A 98 -7.74 -2.09 11.85
CA ARG A 98 -7.50 -2.83 13.10
C ARG A 98 -8.32 -4.11 13.19
N GLU A 99 -9.62 -4.05 12.90
CA GLU A 99 -10.48 -5.23 12.87
C GLU A 99 -9.91 -6.31 11.92
N ALA A 100 -9.37 -5.90 10.78
CA ALA A 100 -8.74 -6.82 9.82
C ALA A 100 -7.43 -7.43 10.36
N VAL A 101 -6.57 -6.63 11.00
CA VAL A 101 -5.37 -7.16 11.69
C VAL A 101 -5.75 -8.15 12.80
N ASP A 102 -6.75 -7.84 13.60
CA ASP A 102 -7.24 -8.72 14.67
C ASP A 102 -7.77 -10.04 14.13
N ALA A 103 -8.41 -10.00 12.97
CA ALA A 103 -8.89 -11.18 12.25
C ALA A 103 -7.79 -11.95 11.51
N GLY A 104 -6.52 -11.51 11.59
CA GLY A 104 -5.40 -12.10 10.83
C GLY A 104 -5.50 -11.87 9.32
N LYS A 105 -6.15 -10.79 8.88
CA LYS A 105 -6.28 -10.36 7.48
C LYS A 105 -5.68 -8.95 7.30
N PRO A 106 -4.37 -8.76 7.52
CA PRO A 106 -3.76 -7.44 7.54
C PRO A 106 -3.92 -6.73 6.19
N PRO A 107 -4.37 -5.47 6.19
CA PRO A 107 -4.64 -4.73 4.96
C PRO A 107 -3.39 -4.05 4.41
N VAL A 108 -3.36 -3.84 3.09
CA VAL A 108 -2.46 -2.87 2.46
C VAL A 108 -3.09 -1.48 2.58
N LEU A 109 -2.35 -0.55 3.18
CA LEU A 109 -2.72 0.85 3.31
C LEU A 109 -2.18 1.64 2.12
N GLY A 110 -2.97 2.57 1.62
CA GLY A 110 -2.52 3.51 0.58
C GLY A 110 -3.63 3.94 -0.38
N PRO A 111 -3.30 4.92 -1.26
CA PRO A 111 -2.01 5.60 -1.30
C PRO A 111 -1.78 6.47 -0.06
N LEU A 112 -0.54 6.47 0.43
CA LEU A 112 -0.07 7.31 1.53
C LEU A 112 0.90 8.37 0.98
N ASP A 113 0.91 9.55 1.60
CA ASP A 113 1.89 10.58 1.30
C ASP A 113 3.17 10.37 2.13
N MET A 114 4.27 10.10 1.44
CA MET A 114 5.58 9.88 2.06
C MET A 114 6.10 11.11 2.83
N PHE A 115 5.53 12.30 2.60
CA PHE A 115 5.83 13.51 3.35
C PHE A 115 5.68 13.31 4.87
N TYR A 116 4.78 12.43 5.30
CA TYR A 116 4.49 12.13 6.70
C TYR A 116 5.11 10.81 7.20
N LEU A 117 5.98 10.17 6.40
CA LEU A 117 6.63 8.91 6.78
C LEU A 117 8.07 9.17 7.23
N HIS A 118 8.28 9.32 8.53
CA HIS A 118 9.54 9.79 9.15
C HIS A 118 10.77 8.94 8.84
N PHE A 119 10.59 7.68 8.45
CA PHE A 119 11.70 6.80 8.08
C PHE A 119 12.21 7.03 6.65
N TYR A 120 11.66 8.00 5.91
CA TYR A 120 12.15 8.48 4.62
C TYR A 120 12.86 9.84 4.79
N GLU A 121 14.05 9.85 5.39
CA GLU A 121 14.81 11.05 5.80
C GLU A 121 14.93 12.13 4.71
N GLY A 122 15.06 11.75 3.41
CA GLY A 122 15.16 12.71 2.30
C GLY A 122 13.82 13.17 1.72
N ILE A 123 12.69 12.74 2.31
CA ILE A 123 11.33 13.02 1.84
C ILE A 123 10.47 13.59 2.97
N TYR A 124 10.68 13.11 4.18
CA TYR A 124 9.91 13.49 5.37
C TYR A 124 9.93 15.00 5.60
N HIS A 125 8.75 15.62 5.58
CA HIS A 125 8.53 17.06 5.67
C HIS A 125 9.26 17.92 4.61
N GLU A 126 9.73 17.28 3.52
CA GLU A 126 10.43 17.93 2.42
C GLU A 126 9.64 17.87 1.10
N ARG A 127 9.03 16.71 0.81
CA ARG A 127 8.37 16.48 -0.48
C ARG A 127 7.10 15.65 -0.35
N HIS A 128 6.01 16.13 -0.95
CA HIS A 128 4.79 15.37 -1.09
C HIS A 128 4.90 14.33 -2.22
N ILE A 129 4.78 13.04 -1.85
CA ILE A 129 4.77 11.90 -2.78
C ILE A 129 3.59 10.99 -2.37
N PRO A 130 2.35 11.31 -2.79
CA PRO A 130 1.12 10.67 -2.31
C PRO A 130 0.76 9.40 -3.11
N ILE A 131 1.70 8.48 -3.29
CA ILE A 131 1.53 7.26 -4.09
C ILE A 131 2.05 6.00 -3.41
N HIS A 132 2.36 6.07 -2.11
CA HIS A 132 3.02 4.99 -1.41
C HIS A 132 2.03 3.98 -0.82
N TYR A 133 2.44 2.70 -0.73
CA TYR A 133 1.63 1.61 -0.19
C TYR A 133 2.44 0.80 0.82
N GLU A 134 1.80 0.41 1.92
CA GLU A 134 2.41 -0.32 3.01
C GLU A 134 1.48 -1.41 3.55
N LEU A 135 2.03 -2.51 4.04
CA LEU A 135 1.25 -3.56 4.70
C LEU A 135 1.15 -3.26 6.20
N LEU A 136 -0.06 -3.03 6.70
CA LEU A 136 -0.28 -2.91 8.15
C LEU A 136 -0.14 -4.27 8.80
N VAL A 137 0.87 -4.44 9.65
CA VAL A 137 1.14 -5.71 10.34
C VAL A 137 0.79 -5.67 11.82
N GLY A 138 0.50 -4.49 12.36
CA GLY A 138 0.15 -4.34 13.77
C GLY A 138 -0.22 -2.93 14.15
N TYR A 139 -0.57 -2.77 15.44
CA TYR A 139 -0.90 -1.47 15.99
C TYR A 139 -0.82 -1.46 17.53
N GLU A 140 -0.75 -0.27 18.08
CA GLU A 140 -1.04 0.04 19.47
C GLU A 140 -1.84 1.35 19.57
N ASP A 141 -2.07 1.88 20.80
CA ASP A 141 -2.98 3.01 21.00
C ASP A 141 -2.67 4.25 20.16
N LYS A 142 -1.38 4.54 19.91
CA LYS A 142 -0.94 5.75 19.20
C LYS A 142 -0.04 5.48 18.00
N LYS A 143 0.12 4.22 17.60
CA LYS A 143 1.05 3.83 16.53
C LYS A 143 0.47 2.75 15.64
N ALA A 144 0.81 2.80 14.36
CA ALA A 144 0.70 1.72 13.42
C ALA A 144 2.07 1.06 13.20
N TYR A 145 2.07 -0.24 12.94
CA TYR A 145 3.26 -1.02 12.60
C TYR A 145 3.10 -1.54 11.17
N VAL A 146 4.04 -1.24 10.32
CA VAL A 146 3.94 -1.53 8.88
C VAL A 146 5.19 -2.23 8.34
N HIS A 147 5.01 -2.98 7.27
CA HIS A 147 6.08 -3.38 6.38
C HIS A 147 6.16 -2.41 5.21
N ASP A 148 7.31 -1.81 5.06
CA ASP A 148 7.63 -0.88 3.99
C ASP A 148 8.55 -1.54 2.94
N THR A 149 8.40 -1.14 1.68
CA THR A 149 9.15 -1.72 0.57
C THR A 149 10.66 -1.53 0.70
N ASP A 150 11.10 -0.34 1.10
CA ASP A 150 12.50 0.06 1.11
C ASP A 150 13.19 -0.12 2.45
N LYS A 151 12.46 -0.63 3.45
CA LYS A 151 12.98 -0.82 4.82
C LYS A 151 13.10 -2.28 5.17
N SER A 152 14.05 -2.59 6.03
CA SER A 152 14.17 -3.92 6.65
C SER A 152 13.40 -3.93 7.97
N GLY A 153 12.54 -4.92 8.14
CA GLY A 153 11.75 -5.08 9.36
C GLY A 153 10.57 -4.11 9.46
N VAL A 154 9.94 -4.15 10.63
CA VAL A 154 8.74 -3.36 10.93
C VAL A 154 9.10 -1.89 11.14
N GLN A 155 8.35 -1.00 10.50
CA GLN A 155 8.41 0.43 10.74
C GLN A 155 7.23 0.87 11.62
N GLU A 156 7.43 1.92 12.41
CA GLU A 156 6.40 2.52 13.25
C GLU A 156 5.91 3.82 12.58
N ILE A 157 4.60 4.08 12.63
CA ILE A 157 4.03 5.36 12.19
C ILE A 157 3.13 5.87 13.31
N PRO A 158 3.38 7.08 13.87
CA PRO A 158 2.44 7.74 14.77
C PRO A 158 1.07 7.92 14.10
N LEU A 159 -0.03 7.73 14.84
CA LEU A 159 -1.37 7.76 14.21
C LEU A 159 -1.79 9.14 13.69
N ASP A 160 -1.29 10.21 14.27
CA ASP A 160 -1.47 11.57 13.76
C ASP A 160 -0.77 11.77 12.40
N GLU A 161 0.46 11.28 12.24
CA GLU A 161 1.18 11.28 10.98
C GLU A 161 0.50 10.35 9.95
N LEU A 162 0.07 9.15 10.38
CA LEU A 162 -0.66 8.24 9.50
C LEU A 162 -1.97 8.85 9.00
N GLN A 163 -2.70 9.57 9.85
CA GLN A 163 -3.91 10.28 9.43
C GLN A 163 -3.59 11.31 8.34
N LEU A 164 -2.56 12.13 8.54
CA LEU A 164 -2.14 13.13 7.56
C LEU A 164 -1.68 12.48 6.25
N ALA A 165 -0.90 11.39 6.35
CA ALA A 165 -0.45 10.63 5.18
C ALA A 165 -1.61 10.02 4.38
N TRP A 166 -2.70 9.65 5.04
CA TRP A 166 -3.84 8.95 4.41
C TRP A 166 -4.95 9.88 3.91
N ASP A 167 -5.09 11.07 4.51
CA ASP A 167 -6.10 12.08 4.14
C ASP A 167 -5.73 12.88 2.87
N VAL A 168 -4.78 12.41 2.09
CA VAL A 168 -4.34 13.11 0.89
C VAL A 168 -5.38 12.96 -0.22
N ASN A 169 -5.93 14.08 -0.67
CA ASN A 169 -6.69 14.16 -1.91
C ASN A 169 -5.72 14.00 -3.08
N VAL A 170 -5.56 12.77 -3.57
CA VAL A 170 -4.89 12.57 -4.85
C VAL A 170 -5.83 13.06 -5.92
N PRO A 171 -5.46 14.09 -6.71
CA PRO A 171 -6.29 14.50 -7.85
C PRO A 171 -6.42 13.31 -8.80
N GLY A 172 -7.66 12.84 -8.97
CA GLY A 172 -8.00 11.75 -9.90
C GLY A 172 -7.95 12.19 -11.36
#